data_42d135ef37f6173c4846f04f1e62e864
#
_entry.id   42d135ef37f6173c4846f04f1e62e864
#
_cell.length_a   1.000
_cell.length_b   1.000
_cell.length_c   1.000
_cell.angle_alpha   90.00
_cell.angle_beta   90.00
_cell.angle_gamma   90.00
#
_symmetry.space_group_name_H-M   'P 1'
#
loop_
_entity.id
_entity.type
_entity.pdbx_description
1 polymer ?
#
loop_
_entity_poly.entity_id
_entity_poly.type
_entity_poly.pdbx_seq_one_letter_code
_entity_poly.pdbx_strand_id
1 'polypeptide(L)'
;MADYTVKRFDEMEPIFGGFFLRARASLGVSSFGMQILNFPPNGGEFYPNHDHGESGQEEVYFVLVGSADFDIEGKSVHVEPETAIRVGANTKRKISVGPQGARILALGGVPGEVYEAPSFTELGGPEPVPPKQ
;
A
#
# COMPACT_ATOMS: atom_id res chain seq x y z
N MET A 1 -21.50 -8.71 22.54
CA MET A 1 -20.99 -7.44 22.01
C MET A 1 -20.66 -7.60 20.53
N ALA A 2 -21.13 -6.68 19.72
CA ALA A 2 -20.76 -6.69 18.33
C ALA A 2 -19.27 -6.28 18.19
N ASP A 3 -18.54 -6.96 17.32
CA ASP A 3 -17.13 -6.72 17.08
C ASP A 3 -16.97 -6.05 15.72
N TYR A 4 -16.81 -4.74 15.72
CA TYR A 4 -16.59 -3.98 14.48
C TYR A 4 -15.85 -2.68 14.78
N THR A 5 -15.20 -2.14 13.75
CA THR A 5 -14.48 -0.87 13.82
C THR A 5 -14.82 -0.05 12.58
N VAL A 6 -15.10 1.23 12.78
CA VAL A 6 -15.32 2.18 11.68
C VAL A 6 -14.32 3.31 11.85
N LYS A 7 -13.54 3.58 10.80
CA LYS A 7 -12.56 4.67 10.79
C LYS A 7 -12.64 5.41 9.47
N ARG A 8 -12.65 6.73 9.54
CA ARG A 8 -12.39 7.55 8.36
C ARG A 8 -10.89 7.48 8.07
N PHE A 9 -10.52 7.69 6.82
CA PHE A 9 -9.09 7.68 6.46
C PHE A 9 -8.31 8.73 7.24
N ASP A 10 -8.90 9.91 7.49
CA ASP A 10 -8.23 10.97 8.23
C ASP A 10 -8.10 10.69 9.74
N GLU A 11 -8.71 9.60 10.22
CA GLU A 11 -8.55 9.13 11.60
C GLU A 11 -7.49 8.03 11.71
N MET A 12 -6.96 7.55 10.58
CA MET A 12 -5.93 6.51 10.57
C MET A 12 -4.55 7.12 10.82
N GLU A 13 -3.69 6.37 11.51
CA GLU A 13 -2.36 6.89 11.89
C GLU A 13 -1.46 7.05 10.67
N PRO A 14 -0.98 8.28 10.38
CA PRO A 14 -0.12 8.51 9.23
C PRO A 14 1.36 8.34 9.57
N ILE A 15 2.16 7.93 8.60
CA ILE A 15 3.61 8.01 8.62
C ILE A 15 4.09 8.57 7.28
N PHE A 16 5.38 8.88 7.18
CA PHE A 16 5.99 9.47 5.99
C PHE A 16 5.25 10.74 5.52
N GLY A 17 4.93 11.62 6.49
CA GLY A 17 4.27 12.89 6.17
C GLY A 17 2.84 12.75 5.64
N GLY A 18 2.18 11.63 5.91
CA GLY A 18 0.81 11.38 5.45
C GLY A 18 0.72 10.54 4.18
N PHE A 19 1.86 10.18 3.59
CA PHE A 19 1.86 9.31 2.41
C PHE A 19 1.26 7.94 2.71
N PHE A 20 1.60 7.37 3.86
CA PHE A 20 1.23 6.02 4.23
C PHE A 20 0.32 6.07 5.46
N LEU A 21 -0.89 5.55 5.34
CA LEU A 21 -1.79 5.42 6.49
C LEU A 21 -1.77 3.97 6.98
N ARG A 22 -1.57 3.81 8.28
CA ARG A 22 -1.58 2.49 8.93
C ARG A 22 -3.00 1.96 9.05
N ALA A 23 -3.61 1.64 7.91
CA ALA A 23 -5.02 1.30 7.84
C ALA A 23 -5.35 -0.02 8.54
N ARG A 24 -4.54 -1.05 8.32
CA ARG A 24 -4.73 -2.35 8.96
C ARG A 24 -4.78 -2.20 10.48
N ALA A 25 -3.75 -1.57 11.04
CA ALA A 25 -3.63 -1.44 12.49
C ALA A 25 -4.71 -0.52 13.06
N SER A 26 -5.04 0.56 12.36
CA SER A 26 -6.07 1.50 12.78
C SER A 26 -7.45 0.83 12.85
N LEU A 27 -7.73 -0.09 11.94
CA LEU A 27 -8.98 -0.86 11.95
C LEU A 27 -8.92 -2.07 12.89
N GLY A 28 -7.74 -2.52 13.27
CA GLY A 28 -7.58 -3.71 14.11
C GLY A 28 -7.64 -5.02 13.33
N VAL A 29 -7.36 -4.99 12.03
CA VAL A 29 -7.33 -6.20 11.19
C VAL A 29 -6.04 -6.97 11.46
N SER A 30 -6.13 -8.28 11.56
CA SER A 30 -4.96 -9.14 11.79
C SER A 30 -4.69 -10.14 10.69
N SER A 31 -5.67 -10.38 9.80
CA SER A 31 -5.60 -11.48 8.83
C SER A 31 -4.86 -11.13 7.54
N PHE A 32 -4.72 -9.86 7.24
CA PHE A 32 -4.08 -9.41 5.99
C PHE A 32 -3.54 -7.99 6.16
N GLY A 33 -2.60 -7.61 5.28
CA GLY A 33 -2.09 -6.25 5.23
C GLY A 33 -3.06 -5.32 4.52
N MET A 34 -3.16 -4.09 4.99
CA MET A 34 -4.01 -3.07 4.39
C MET A 34 -3.41 -1.70 4.64
N GLN A 35 -3.17 -0.96 3.58
CA GLN A 35 -2.57 0.36 3.64
C GLN A 35 -3.30 1.31 2.72
N ILE A 36 -3.32 2.58 3.08
CA ILE A 36 -3.74 3.65 2.18
C ILE A 36 -2.49 4.44 1.80
N LEU A 37 -2.26 4.60 0.51
CA LEU A 37 -1.12 5.33 -0.03
C LEU A 37 -1.62 6.61 -0.69
N ASN A 38 -1.15 7.76 -0.19
CA ASN A 38 -1.54 9.07 -0.69
C ASN A 38 -0.39 9.67 -1.50
N PHE A 39 -0.38 9.40 -2.81
CA PHE A 39 0.65 9.93 -3.70
C PHE A 39 0.36 11.39 -4.01
N PRO A 40 1.32 12.29 -3.75
CA PRO A 40 1.16 13.69 -4.13
C PRO A 40 1.21 13.86 -5.65
N PRO A 41 0.82 15.02 -6.19
CA PRO A 41 0.94 15.29 -7.63
C PRO A 41 2.33 14.98 -8.14
N ASN A 42 2.40 14.24 -9.25
CA ASN A 42 3.63 13.78 -9.89
C ASN A 42 4.54 12.95 -8.96
N GLY A 43 3.96 12.40 -7.91
CA GLY A 43 4.69 11.60 -6.93
C GLY A 43 5.04 10.22 -7.44
N GLY A 44 5.79 9.48 -6.62
CA GLY A 44 6.24 8.13 -6.92
C GLY A 44 7.75 7.99 -6.94
N GLU A 45 8.48 9.09 -7.00
CA GLU A 45 9.94 9.07 -7.01
C GLU A 45 10.52 8.37 -5.80
N PHE A 46 9.90 8.56 -4.64
CA PHE A 46 10.34 7.95 -3.39
C PHE A 46 9.78 6.53 -3.20
N TYR A 47 8.83 6.09 -4.02
CA TYR A 47 8.26 4.75 -3.92
C TYR A 47 9.23 3.77 -4.57
N PRO A 48 9.76 2.79 -3.81
CA PRO A 48 10.82 1.94 -4.35
C PRO A 48 10.28 0.92 -5.34
N ASN A 49 11.12 0.60 -6.33
CA ASN A 49 10.90 -0.58 -7.17
C ASN A 49 11.21 -1.80 -6.30
N HIS A 50 10.22 -2.62 -6.00
CA HIS A 50 10.41 -3.69 -5.03
C HIS A 50 9.55 -4.91 -5.34
N ASP A 51 9.89 -6.02 -4.68
CA ASP A 51 9.04 -7.21 -4.63
C ASP A 51 8.91 -7.66 -3.17
N HIS A 52 8.12 -8.69 -2.96
CA HIS A 52 7.89 -9.31 -1.66
C HIS A 52 8.37 -10.77 -1.63
N GLY A 53 9.45 -11.06 -2.36
CA GLY A 53 9.98 -12.43 -2.45
C GLY A 53 10.34 -13.04 -1.10
N GLU A 54 10.84 -12.24 -0.16
CA GLU A 54 11.20 -12.74 1.17
C GLU A 54 10.00 -13.18 1.99
N SER A 55 8.93 -12.38 1.97
CA SER A 55 7.73 -12.66 2.77
C SER A 55 6.76 -13.60 2.06
N GLY A 56 6.84 -13.68 0.73
CA GLY A 56 5.87 -14.43 -0.07
C GLY A 56 4.53 -13.71 -0.22
N GLN A 57 4.46 -12.43 0.15
CA GLN A 57 3.21 -11.69 0.12
C GLN A 57 2.81 -11.29 -1.29
N GLU A 58 1.60 -11.66 -1.70
CA GLU A 58 0.99 -11.08 -2.89
C GLU A 58 0.19 -9.86 -2.51
N GLU A 59 0.04 -8.93 -3.43
CA GLU A 59 -0.69 -7.68 -3.18
C GLU A 59 -1.72 -7.40 -4.26
N VAL A 60 -2.81 -6.72 -3.84
CA VAL A 60 -3.79 -6.15 -4.76
C VAL A 60 -3.88 -4.67 -4.46
N TYR A 61 -3.83 -3.87 -5.51
CA TYR A 61 -3.94 -2.42 -5.40
C TYR A 61 -5.21 -1.96 -6.09
N PHE A 62 -5.92 -1.05 -5.42
CA PHE A 62 -7.12 -0.40 -5.97
C PHE A 62 -6.86 1.11 -6.01
N VAL A 63 -7.03 1.72 -7.18
CA VAL A 63 -6.97 3.18 -7.26
C VAL A 63 -8.32 3.72 -6.82
N LEU A 64 -8.33 4.51 -5.76
CA LEU A 64 -9.54 5.11 -5.21
C LEU A 64 -9.83 6.48 -5.82
N VAL A 65 -8.78 7.28 -6.01
CA VAL A 65 -8.87 8.63 -6.56
C VAL A 65 -7.66 8.85 -7.46
N GLY A 66 -7.85 9.53 -8.58
CA GLY A 66 -6.78 9.79 -9.53
C GLY A 66 -6.48 8.59 -10.41
N SER A 67 -5.25 8.44 -10.84
CA SER A 67 -4.80 7.28 -11.60
C SER A 67 -3.32 7.03 -11.34
N ALA A 68 -2.86 5.83 -11.66
CA ALA A 68 -1.47 5.45 -11.41
C ALA A 68 -0.93 4.62 -12.57
N ASP A 69 0.38 4.68 -12.74
CA ASP A 69 1.10 3.83 -13.68
C ASP A 69 1.99 2.88 -12.88
N PHE A 70 1.75 1.59 -13.03
CA PHE A 70 2.56 0.56 -12.41
C PHE A 70 3.60 0.08 -13.40
N ASP A 71 4.86 0.21 -13.02
CA ASP A 71 5.95 -0.42 -13.76
C ASP A 71 6.09 -1.84 -13.25
N ILE A 72 5.70 -2.80 -14.08
CA ILE A 72 5.75 -4.22 -13.76
C ILE A 72 6.90 -4.82 -14.58
N GLU A 73 8.08 -4.83 -13.99
CA GLU A 73 9.29 -5.38 -14.62
C GLU A 73 9.54 -4.80 -16.02
N GLY A 74 9.42 -3.48 -16.14
CA GLY A 74 9.67 -2.76 -17.37
C GLY A 74 8.44 -2.51 -18.23
N LYS A 75 7.31 -3.11 -17.91
CA LYS A 75 6.05 -2.87 -18.61
C LYS A 75 5.19 -1.89 -17.83
N SER A 76 4.76 -0.82 -18.47
CA SER A 76 3.86 0.17 -17.85
C SER A 76 2.42 -0.30 -17.94
N VAL A 77 1.74 -0.33 -16.80
CA VAL A 77 0.33 -0.71 -16.70
C VAL A 77 -0.43 0.44 -16.06
N HIS A 78 -1.34 1.06 -16.80
CA HIS A 78 -2.14 2.18 -16.31
C HIS A 78 -3.36 1.67 -15.56
N VAL A 79 -3.61 2.21 -14.37
CA VAL A 79 -4.73 1.78 -13.52
C VAL A 79 -5.52 3.00 -13.08
N GLU A 80 -6.82 2.95 -13.28
CA GLU A 80 -7.77 4.01 -12.93
C GLU A 80 -8.74 3.54 -11.85
N PRO A 81 -9.57 4.43 -11.29
CA PRO A 81 -10.59 4.04 -10.31
C PRO A 81 -11.50 2.93 -10.83
N GLU A 82 -12.00 2.12 -9.91
CA GLU A 82 -12.82 0.95 -10.20
C GLU A 82 -12.07 -0.17 -10.92
N THR A 83 -10.74 -0.11 -10.89
CA THR A 83 -9.86 -1.12 -11.49
C THR A 83 -8.89 -1.58 -10.40
N ALA A 84 -8.57 -2.86 -10.40
CA ALA A 84 -7.61 -3.44 -9.47
C ALA A 84 -6.48 -4.11 -10.23
N ILE A 85 -5.29 -4.12 -9.64
CA ILE A 85 -4.16 -4.87 -10.17
C ILE A 85 -3.63 -5.79 -9.08
N ARG A 86 -3.45 -7.08 -9.40
CA ARG A 86 -2.80 -8.04 -8.53
C ARG A 86 -1.35 -8.18 -8.95
N VAL A 87 -0.44 -8.15 -7.97
CA VAL A 87 0.99 -8.35 -8.23
C VAL A 87 1.48 -9.49 -7.34
N GLY A 88 2.09 -10.49 -7.96
CA GLY A 88 2.64 -11.65 -7.24
C GLY A 88 3.86 -11.27 -6.42
N ALA A 89 4.21 -12.13 -5.45
CA ALA A 89 5.26 -11.84 -4.48
C ALA A 89 6.62 -11.60 -5.13
N ASN A 90 6.95 -12.36 -6.16
CA ASN A 90 8.29 -12.30 -6.79
C ASN A 90 8.36 -11.34 -7.97
N THR A 91 7.31 -10.57 -8.21
CA THR A 91 7.25 -9.62 -9.32
C THR A 91 7.57 -8.22 -8.80
N LYS A 92 8.58 -7.58 -9.37
CA LYS A 92 8.95 -6.21 -9.00
C LYS A 92 7.92 -5.22 -9.55
N ARG A 93 7.59 -4.25 -8.72
CA ARG A 93 6.67 -3.18 -9.08
C ARG A 93 7.16 -1.83 -8.59
N LYS A 94 6.87 -0.81 -9.37
CA LYS A 94 7.06 0.58 -8.98
C LYS A 94 5.80 1.34 -9.37
N ILE A 95 5.39 2.30 -8.55
CA ILE A 95 4.19 3.09 -8.80
C ILE A 95 4.58 4.54 -9.02
N SER A 96 4.03 5.16 -10.04
CA SER A 96 4.12 6.60 -10.28
C SER A 96 2.75 7.15 -10.61
N VAL A 97 2.56 8.46 -10.38
CA VAL A 97 1.28 9.11 -10.61
C VAL A 97 1.48 10.42 -11.37
N GLY A 98 0.42 10.89 -11.99
CA GLY A 98 0.43 12.11 -12.77
C GLY A 98 0.19 13.37 -11.93
N PRO A 99 -0.15 14.49 -12.60
CA PRO A 99 -0.25 15.81 -11.95
C PRO A 99 -1.38 15.94 -10.94
N GLN A 100 -2.30 15.00 -10.88
CA GLN A 100 -3.41 15.03 -9.92
C GLN A 100 -3.15 14.17 -8.68
N GLY A 101 -2.03 13.45 -8.64
CA GLY A 101 -1.77 12.51 -7.57
C GLY A 101 -2.68 11.30 -7.63
N ALA A 102 -2.68 10.50 -6.57
CA ALA A 102 -3.58 9.36 -6.46
C ALA A 102 -3.72 8.91 -5.01
N ARG A 103 -4.86 8.31 -4.70
CA ARG A 103 -5.06 7.58 -3.45
C ARG A 103 -5.26 6.12 -3.81
N ILE A 104 -4.46 5.26 -3.21
CA ILE A 104 -4.42 3.83 -3.55
C ILE A 104 -4.63 3.02 -2.28
N LEU A 105 -5.52 2.03 -2.35
CA LEU A 105 -5.69 1.03 -1.31
C LEU A 105 -4.86 -0.19 -1.69
N ALA A 106 -3.97 -0.63 -0.80
CA ALA A 106 -3.18 -1.84 -1.00
C ALA A 106 -3.59 -2.89 0.02
N LEU A 107 -3.86 -4.10 -0.46
CA LEU A 107 -4.14 -5.26 0.37
C LEU A 107 -3.08 -6.32 0.11
N GLY A 108 -2.65 -7.03 1.14
CA GLY A 108 -1.65 -8.05 0.96
C GLY A 108 -1.79 -9.21 1.93
N GLY A 109 -1.31 -10.38 1.51
CA GLY A 109 -1.30 -11.57 2.33
C GLY A 109 -0.40 -12.63 1.74
N VAL A 110 -0.10 -13.65 2.52
CA VAL A 110 0.75 -14.76 2.11
C VAL A 110 -0.14 -15.97 1.87
N PRO A 111 -0.13 -16.51 0.64
CA PRO A 111 -0.99 -17.66 0.34
C PRO A 111 -0.76 -18.82 1.30
N GLY A 112 -1.84 -19.29 1.92
CA GLY A 112 -1.80 -20.47 2.79
C GLY A 112 -1.14 -20.27 4.15
N GLU A 113 -0.78 -19.03 4.51
CA GLU A 113 -0.06 -18.78 5.76
C GLU A 113 -0.71 -17.69 6.61
N VAL A 114 -0.36 -17.67 7.88
CA VAL A 114 -0.80 -16.62 8.80
C VAL A 114 -0.07 -15.33 8.45
N TYR A 115 -0.82 -14.24 8.37
CA TYR A 115 -0.23 -12.94 8.08
C TYR A 115 0.56 -12.42 9.29
N GLU A 116 1.78 -11.96 9.06
CA GLU A 116 2.62 -11.29 10.06
C GLU A 116 2.86 -9.86 9.62
N ALA A 117 2.35 -8.91 10.39
CA ALA A 117 2.47 -7.50 10.04
C ALA A 117 3.90 -7.00 10.26
N PRO A 118 4.47 -6.27 9.30
CA PRO A 118 5.74 -5.58 9.53
C PRO A 118 5.61 -4.56 10.68
N SER A 119 6.66 -4.43 11.48
CA SER A 119 6.61 -3.60 12.68
C SER A 119 6.27 -2.13 12.38
N PHE A 120 6.70 -1.60 11.25
CA PHE A 120 6.42 -0.20 10.91
C PHE A 120 4.94 0.05 10.61
N THR A 121 4.13 -1.00 10.40
CA THR A 121 2.69 -0.87 10.16
C THR A 121 1.87 -0.92 11.44
N GLU A 122 2.50 -1.16 12.60
CA GLU A 122 1.83 -1.17 13.89
C GLU A 122 1.65 0.24 14.43
N LEU A 123 0.54 0.48 15.16
CA LEU A 123 0.26 1.79 15.76
C LEU A 123 1.38 2.20 16.71
N GLY A 124 1.85 3.43 16.57
CA GLY A 124 2.92 3.96 17.41
C GLY A 124 4.29 3.35 17.13
N GLY A 125 4.41 2.47 16.16
CA GLY A 125 5.68 1.85 15.82
C GLY A 125 6.65 2.83 15.18
N PRO A 126 7.92 2.44 15.09
CA PRO A 126 8.94 3.32 14.52
C PRO A 126 8.70 3.54 13.04
N GLU A 127 8.92 4.77 12.59
CA GLU A 127 8.86 5.12 11.18
C GLU A 127 10.21 4.80 10.55
N PRO A 128 10.27 3.88 9.57
CA PRO A 128 11.56 3.54 8.97
C PRO A 128 12.08 4.69 8.11
N VAL A 129 13.40 4.69 7.91
CA VAL A 129 14.02 5.64 6.97
C VAL A 129 13.63 5.23 5.56
N PRO A 130 13.06 6.14 4.74
CA PRO A 130 12.69 5.79 3.37
C PRO A 130 13.91 5.31 2.58
N PRO A 131 13.74 4.30 1.70
CA PRO A 131 14.86 3.86 0.87
C PRO A 131 15.33 4.98 -0.04
N LYS A 132 16.64 5.03 -0.28
CA LYS A 132 17.21 6.00 -1.22
C LYS A 132 16.89 5.56 -2.65
N GLN A 133 16.53 6.53 -3.45
CA GLN A 133 16.24 6.31 -4.87
C GLN A 133 17.52 6.19 -5.69
#